data_14438c36cf0492a4720662fbb0d6e5d5
#
_entry.id   14438c36cf0492a4720662fbb0d6e5d5
#
_cell.length_a   1.000
_cell.length_b   1.000
_cell.length_c   1.000
_cell.angle_alpha   90.00
_cell.angle_beta   90.00
_cell.angle_gamma   90.00
#
_symmetry.space_group_name_H-M   'P 1'
#
loop_
_entity.id
_entity.type
_entity.pdbx_description
1 polymer ?
#
loop_
_entity_poly.entity_id
_entity_poly.type
_entity_poly.pdbx_seq_one_letter_code
_entity_poly.pdbx_strand_id
1 'polypeptide(L)'
;MLKTKAEPQADGSYAVTGTKIFISAGEHDMADNIVHIVLARLPDAPAGTKGISLFIVPKHNVNSGGEIADRNQVSCGSIEHKMGIHGNATCVMNFDGAKGFLIGEPNRGLNCMFTFMNAARLGTALQGLAHAEWALQNSVAYAKDRLQMRALSGPKAPDKAADPIIVHPDVRRMLLTQKAFAEGGRVSNSLLFYAG
;
A
#
# COMPACT_ATOMS: atom_id res chain seq x y z
N MET A 1 -8.58 -3.36 -19.43
CA MET A 1 -7.53 -4.22 -20.03
C MET A 1 -6.21 -3.45 -20.01
N LEU A 2 -5.08 -4.11 -19.68
CA LEU A 2 -3.74 -3.49 -19.64
C LEU A 2 -3.32 -3.03 -21.06
N LYS A 3 -3.06 -1.72 -21.22
CA LYS A 3 -2.72 -1.10 -22.51
C LYS A 3 -1.21 -0.85 -22.67
N THR A 4 -0.44 -0.84 -21.57
CA THR A 4 1.01 -0.63 -21.61
C THR A 4 1.69 -1.73 -22.40
N LYS A 5 2.57 -1.33 -23.32
CA LYS A 5 3.33 -2.20 -24.22
C LYS A 5 4.80 -2.17 -23.87
N ALA A 6 5.53 -3.24 -24.22
CA ALA A 6 6.97 -3.33 -24.12
C ALA A 6 7.51 -3.96 -25.41
N GLU A 7 8.25 -3.19 -26.20
CA GLU A 7 8.79 -3.60 -27.49
C GLU A 7 10.27 -3.97 -27.35
N PRO A 8 10.69 -5.19 -27.78
CA PRO A 8 12.08 -5.64 -27.67
C PRO A 8 13.02 -4.70 -28.44
N GLN A 9 14.21 -4.45 -27.88
CA GLN A 9 15.27 -3.65 -28.50
C GLN A 9 16.49 -4.52 -28.83
N ALA A 10 17.34 -4.06 -29.75
CA ALA A 10 18.51 -4.81 -30.21
C ALA A 10 19.55 -5.07 -29.11
N ASP A 11 19.56 -4.28 -28.05
CA ASP A 11 20.48 -4.42 -26.90
C ASP A 11 19.95 -5.34 -25.79
N GLY A 12 18.82 -6.03 -26.04
CA GLY A 12 18.17 -6.91 -25.06
C GLY A 12 17.27 -6.18 -24.05
N SER A 13 17.19 -4.86 -24.08
CA SER A 13 16.24 -4.08 -23.32
C SER A 13 14.88 -4.02 -24.02
N TYR A 14 13.93 -3.33 -23.41
CA TYR A 14 12.58 -3.11 -23.94
C TYR A 14 12.22 -1.63 -23.88
N ALA A 15 11.57 -1.11 -24.93
CA ALA A 15 10.94 0.19 -24.94
C ALA A 15 9.52 0.06 -24.35
N VAL A 16 9.32 0.56 -23.15
CA VAL A 16 8.04 0.51 -22.44
C VAL A 16 7.24 1.77 -22.71
N THR A 17 6.01 1.61 -23.21
CA THR A 17 5.12 2.74 -23.56
C THR A 17 3.74 2.57 -22.96
N GLY A 18 3.25 3.61 -22.28
CA GLY A 18 1.91 3.67 -21.69
C GLY A 18 1.84 4.50 -20.44
N THR A 19 0.62 4.65 -19.92
CA THR A 19 0.36 5.43 -18.70
C THR A 19 -0.11 4.51 -17.57
N LYS A 20 0.37 4.77 -16.36
CA LYS A 20 -0.04 4.11 -15.11
C LYS A 20 -0.61 5.15 -14.16
N ILE A 21 -1.72 4.83 -13.52
CA ILE A 21 -2.39 5.71 -12.56
C ILE A 21 -2.32 5.11 -11.15
N PHE A 22 -2.52 5.97 -10.14
CA PHE A 22 -2.50 5.60 -8.72
C PHE A 22 -1.17 4.98 -8.26
N ILE A 23 -0.05 5.50 -8.76
CA ILE A 23 1.28 5.00 -8.39
C ILE A 23 1.77 5.71 -7.15
N SER A 24 1.76 5.01 -6.01
CA SER A 24 2.28 5.52 -4.75
C SER A 24 3.79 5.76 -4.85
N ALA A 25 4.22 6.96 -4.44
CA ALA A 25 5.62 7.38 -4.52
C ALA A 25 6.23 7.22 -5.93
N GLY A 26 5.42 7.47 -6.98
CA GLY A 26 5.87 7.35 -8.37
C GLY A 26 6.92 8.38 -8.77
N GLU A 27 6.93 9.54 -8.12
CA GLU A 27 7.94 10.59 -8.27
C GLU A 27 8.21 11.24 -6.91
N HIS A 28 9.48 11.39 -6.55
CA HIS A 28 9.96 12.05 -5.34
C HIS A 28 11.46 12.37 -5.45
N ASP A 29 11.96 13.12 -4.47
CA ASP A 29 13.37 13.54 -4.35
C ASP A 29 14.09 12.91 -3.13
N MET A 30 13.50 11.88 -2.52
CA MET A 30 14.04 11.22 -1.32
C MET A 30 15.11 10.17 -1.62
N ALA A 31 15.38 9.88 -2.89
CA ALA A 31 16.39 8.94 -3.35
C ALA A 31 16.97 9.40 -4.68
N ASP A 32 18.21 9.01 -4.94
CA ASP A 32 18.92 9.38 -6.17
C ASP A 32 18.27 8.79 -7.43
N ASN A 33 17.63 7.63 -7.30
CA ASN A 33 16.90 6.99 -8.39
C ASN A 33 15.61 6.34 -7.88
N ILE A 34 14.64 6.16 -8.77
CA ILE A 34 13.40 5.42 -8.55
C ILE A 34 13.36 4.28 -9.55
N VAL A 35 13.14 3.07 -9.07
CA VAL A 35 13.00 1.89 -9.93
C VAL A 35 11.55 1.45 -9.94
N HIS A 36 10.88 1.66 -11.07
CA HIS A 36 9.49 1.25 -11.27
C HIS A 36 9.41 -0.22 -11.66
N ILE A 37 8.48 -0.94 -11.03
CA ILE A 37 8.09 -2.29 -11.45
C ILE A 37 6.82 -2.17 -12.29
N VAL A 38 6.91 -2.49 -13.57
CA VAL A 38 5.87 -2.16 -14.56
C VAL A 38 5.33 -3.42 -15.22
N LEU A 39 4.02 -3.62 -15.15
CA LEU A 39 3.33 -4.64 -15.95
C LEU A 39 3.09 -4.10 -17.36
N ALA A 40 3.52 -4.83 -18.37
CA ALA A 40 3.32 -4.49 -19.77
C ALA A 40 3.08 -5.77 -20.62
N ARG A 41 2.68 -5.57 -21.87
CA ARG A 41 2.44 -6.63 -22.84
C ARG A 41 3.49 -6.59 -23.95
N LEU A 42 4.02 -7.74 -24.27
CA LEU A 42 4.84 -7.94 -25.47
C LEU A 42 3.96 -7.90 -26.74
N PRO A 43 4.52 -7.62 -27.92
CA PRO A 43 3.74 -7.55 -29.17
C PRO A 43 2.86 -8.77 -29.45
N ASP A 44 3.41 -9.97 -29.31
CA ASP A 44 2.72 -11.23 -29.60
C ASP A 44 2.15 -11.91 -28.35
N ALA A 45 1.90 -11.16 -27.28
CA ALA A 45 1.43 -11.70 -26.01
C ALA A 45 0.00 -12.23 -26.10
N PRO A 46 -0.29 -13.41 -25.54
CA PRO A 46 -1.65 -13.96 -25.49
C PRO A 46 -2.63 -12.99 -24.83
N ALA A 47 -3.89 -13.06 -25.22
CA ALA A 47 -4.94 -12.23 -24.63
C ALA A 47 -5.13 -12.51 -23.12
N GLY A 48 -5.68 -11.53 -22.39
CA GLY A 48 -5.99 -11.68 -20.96
C GLY A 48 -4.75 -11.62 -20.06
N THR A 49 -4.84 -12.21 -18.90
CA THR A 49 -3.79 -12.17 -17.86
C THR A 49 -2.56 -13.01 -18.19
N LYS A 50 -2.73 -14.01 -19.04
CA LYS A 50 -1.65 -14.90 -19.50
C LYS A 50 -0.62 -14.23 -20.42
N GLY A 51 -0.87 -13.01 -20.89
CA GLY A 51 0.04 -12.27 -21.75
C GLY A 51 0.67 -11.06 -21.05
N ILE A 52 0.74 -11.05 -19.74
CA ILE A 52 1.32 -9.94 -18.96
C ILE A 52 2.73 -10.33 -18.54
N SER A 53 3.68 -9.45 -18.88
CA SER A 53 5.09 -9.54 -18.47
C SER A 53 5.42 -8.44 -17.45
N LEU A 54 6.49 -8.61 -16.68
CA LEU A 54 6.93 -7.69 -15.65
C LEU A 54 8.29 -7.10 -16.04
N PHE A 55 8.46 -5.80 -15.84
CA PHE A 55 9.66 -5.06 -16.22
C PHE A 55 10.17 -4.20 -15.06
N ILE A 56 11.48 -4.09 -14.95
CA ILE A 56 12.16 -3.04 -14.19
C ILE A 56 12.36 -1.85 -15.12
N VAL A 57 11.89 -0.67 -14.73
CA VAL A 57 12.04 0.57 -15.49
C VAL A 57 12.58 1.65 -14.55
N PRO A 58 13.88 1.98 -14.59
CA PRO A 58 14.44 3.00 -13.73
C PRO A 58 14.07 4.41 -14.23
N LYS A 59 13.95 5.37 -13.32
CA LYS A 59 13.77 6.80 -13.61
C LYS A 59 15.01 7.39 -14.30
N HIS A 60 16.18 7.00 -13.83
CA HIS A 60 17.47 7.27 -14.45
C HIS A 60 18.11 5.96 -14.87
N ASN A 61 18.65 5.90 -16.07
CA ASN A 61 19.40 4.74 -16.55
C ASN A 61 20.61 4.47 -15.65
N VAL A 62 21.08 3.24 -15.65
CA VAL A 62 22.25 2.83 -14.90
C VAL A 62 23.26 2.27 -15.88
N ASN A 63 24.51 2.71 -15.81
CA ASN A 63 25.59 2.22 -16.66
C ASN A 63 26.09 0.84 -16.19
N SER A 64 27.00 0.24 -16.94
CA SER A 64 27.59 -1.08 -16.61
C SER A 64 28.39 -1.09 -15.30
N GLY A 65 28.82 0.06 -14.81
CA GLY A 65 29.48 0.23 -13.54
C GLY A 65 28.55 0.38 -12.33
N GLY A 66 27.24 0.42 -12.56
CA GLY A 66 26.23 0.62 -11.51
C GLY A 66 25.96 2.09 -11.16
N GLU A 67 26.55 3.03 -11.90
CA GLU A 67 26.37 4.46 -11.66
C GLU A 67 25.13 4.99 -12.37
N ILE A 68 24.48 5.98 -11.75
CA ILE A 68 23.34 6.69 -12.34
C ILE A 68 23.80 7.47 -13.57
N ALA A 69 23.12 7.26 -14.68
CA ALA A 69 23.38 7.91 -15.96
C ALA A 69 22.25 8.87 -16.35
N ASP A 70 21.97 8.99 -17.64
CA ASP A 70 20.95 9.87 -18.19
C ASP A 70 19.52 9.55 -17.71
N ARG A 71 18.65 10.55 -17.76
CA ARG A 71 17.23 10.37 -17.44
C ARG A 71 16.55 9.49 -18.46
N ASN A 72 15.84 8.48 -17.96
CA ASN A 72 14.98 7.63 -18.79
C ASN A 72 13.68 8.36 -19.18
N GLN A 73 12.97 7.86 -20.18
CA GLN A 73 11.72 8.40 -20.70
C GLN A 73 10.54 8.07 -19.75
N VAL A 74 10.69 8.45 -18.48
CA VAL A 74 9.69 8.29 -17.42
C VAL A 74 9.36 9.66 -16.84
N SER A 75 8.09 10.03 -16.84
CA SER A 75 7.64 11.33 -16.31
C SER A 75 6.38 11.19 -15.44
N CYS A 76 6.27 12.06 -14.44
CA CYS A 76 5.04 12.23 -13.67
C CYS A 76 4.13 13.21 -14.42
N GLY A 77 2.95 12.74 -14.85
CA GLY A 77 1.97 13.56 -15.53
C GLY A 77 1.10 14.39 -14.58
N SER A 78 0.78 13.83 -13.42
CA SER A 78 0.01 14.51 -12.37
C SER A 78 0.12 13.78 -11.03
N ILE A 79 -0.27 14.47 -9.96
CA ILE A 79 -0.42 13.92 -8.61
C ILE A 79 -1.91 13.92 -8.26
N GLU A 80 -2.40 12.82 -7.71
CA GLU A 80 -3.80 12.66 -7.33
C GLU A 80 -4.17 13.51 -6.12
N HIS A 81 -5.31 14.16 -6.18
CA HIS A 81 -5.95 14.81 -5.03
C HIS A 81 -6.73 13.76 -4.24
N LYS A 82 -6.25 13.40 -3.05
CA LYS A 82 -6.78 12.28 -2.27
C LYS A 82 -7.57 12.74 -1.05
N MET A 83 -8.40 11.84 -0.51
CA MET A 83 -9.14 12.03 0.74
C MET A 83 -8.25 12.01 1.99
N GLY A 84 -7.10 11.32 1.93
CA GLY A 84 -6.14 11.17 3.01
C GLY A 84 -4.77 10.75 2.48
N ILE A 85 -3.82 10.51 3.40
CA ILE A 85 -2.43 10.16 3.08
C ILE A 85 -1.79 11.21 2.15
N HIS A 86 -2.01 12.49 2.48
CA HIS A 86 -1.58 13.61 1.63
C HIS A 86 -0.06 13.76 1.55
N GLY A 87 0.68 13.24 2.52
CA GLY A 87 2.16 13.28 2.55
C GLY A 87 2.83 12.31 1.56
N ASN A 88 2.06 11.42 0.90
CA ASN A 88 2.57 10.53 -0.13
C ASN A 88 2.04 10.94 -1.51
N ALA A 89 2.94 11.22 -2.44
CA ALA A 89 2.58 11.50 -3.82
C ALA A 89 2.03 10.24 -4.50
N THR A 90 0.76 10.28 -4.89
CA THR A 90 0.14 9.23 -5.71
C THR A 90 0.06 9.74 -7.14
N CYS A 91 0.88 9.19 -8.01
CA CYS A 91 1.20 9.76 -9.32
C CYS A 91 0.46 9.07 -10.47
N VAL A 92 0.26 9.83 -11.53
CA VAL A 92 0.07 9.32 -12.89
C VAL A 92 1.44 9.28 -13.56
N MET A 93 1.92 8.09 -13.89
CA MET A 93 3.25 7.91 -14.51
C MET A 93 3.12 7.62 -15.99
N ASN A 94 3.84 8.38 -16.80
CA ASN A 94 3.94 8.20 -18.25
C ASN A 94 5.29 7.57 -18.61
N PHE A 95 5.23 6.58 -19.48
CA PHE A 95 6.37 5.87 -20.07
C PHE A 95 6.31 6.06 -21.56
N ASP A 96 7.28 6.77 -22.14
CA ASP A 96 7.30 7.16 -23.55
C ASP A 96 8.46 6.49 -24.30
N GLY A 97 8.40 5.16 -24.42
CA GLY A 97 9.52 4.35 -24.90
C GLY A 97 10.62 4.18 -23.85
N ALA A 98 10.25 4.23 -22.58
CA ALA A 98 11.19 4.13 -21.46
C ALA A 98 11.96 2.81 -21.49
N LYS A 99 13.28 2.87 -21.31
CA LYS A 99 14.14 1.69 -21.26
C LYS A 99 13.80 0.85 -20.05
N GLY A 100 13.46 -0.41 -20.30
CA GLY A 100 13.12 -1.37 -19.25
C GLY A 100 13.76 -2.73 -19.48
N PHE A 101 13.76 -3.56 -18.43
CA PHE A 101 14.37 -4.89 -18.44
C PHE A 101 13.34 -5.91 -17.96
N LEU A 102 13.19 -7.02 -18.68
CA LEU A 102 12.25 -8.08 -18.34
C LEU A 102 12.64 -8.79 -17.05
N ILE A 103 11.68 -9.02 -16.17
CA ILE A 103 11.84 -9.86 -14.97
C ILE A 103 11.20 -11.23 -15.23
N GLY A 104 11.98 -12.27 -15.08
CA GLY A 104 11.54 -13.64 -15.28
C GLY A 104 11.24 -13.97 -16.75
N GLU A 105 10.35 -14.91 -16.99
CA GLU A 105 9.98 -15.35 -18.34
C GLU A 105 8.91 -14.45 -18.97
N PRO A 106 8.91 -14.29 -20.29
CA PRO A 106 7.82 -13.63 -21.02
C PRO A 106 6.44 -14.19 -20.62
N ASN A 107 5.47 -13.31 -20.48
CA ASN A 107 4.08 -13.64 -20.17
C ASN A 107 3.84 -14.31 -18.80
N ARG A 108 4.85 -14.28 -17.91
CA ARG A 108 4.78 -14.76 -16.52
C ARG A 108 4.84 -13.64 -15.48
N GLY A 109 4.62 -12.40 -15.88
CA GLY A 109 4.81 -11.21 -15.03
C GLY A 109 3.93 -11.19 -13.79
N LEU A 110 2.72 -11.73 -13.82
CA LEU A 110 1.87 -11.80 -12.64
C LEU A 110 2.44 -12.73 -11.57
N ASN A 111 3.02 -13.85 -11.96
CA ASN A 111 3.66 -14.78 -11.02
C ASN A 111 4.83 -14.08 -10.30
N CYS A 112 5.68 -13.38 -11.05
CA CYS A 112 6.78 -12.60 -10.48
C CYS A 112 6.29 -11.48 -9.57
N MET A 113 5.21 -10.77 -9.97
CA MET A 113 4.61 -9.70 -9.17
C MET A 113 4.08 -10.20 -7.83
N PHE A 114 3.48 -11.36 -7.75
CA PHE A 114 2.94 -11.90 -6.50
C PHE A 114 4.00 -12.18 -5.43
N THR A 115 5.26 -12.32 -5.80
CA THR A 115 6.37 -12.46 -4.84
C THR A 115 6.42 -11.26 -3.87
N PHE A 116 6.38 -10.04 -4.39
CA PHE A 116 6.39 -8.84 -3.52
C PHE A 116 4.97 -8.43 -3.05
N MET A 117 3.92 -8.74 -3.82
CA MET A 117 2.55 -8.44 -3.43
C MET A 117 2.12 -9.19 -2.18
N ASN A 118 2.63 -10.39 -1.95
CA ASN A 118 2.34 -11.13 -0.72
C ASN A 118 2.89 -10.40 0.52
N ALA A 119 4.11 -9.89 0.45
CA ALA A 119 4.67 -9.05 1.52
C ALA A 119 3.87 -7.75 1.72
N ALA A 120 3.46 -7.08 0.62
CA ALA A 120 2.64 -5.87 0.68
C ALA A 120 1.26 -6.12 1.34
N ARG A 121 0.65 -7.28 1.13
CA ARG A 121 -0.61 -7.66 1.79
C ARG A 121 -0.46 -7.76 3.31
N LEU A 122 0.64 -8.34 3.79
CA LEU A 122 0.94 -8.39 5.23
C LEU A 122 1.11 -6.98 5.80
N GLY A 123 1.84 -6.10 5.10
CA GLY A 123 1.98 -4.70 5.49
C GLY A 123 0.63 -3.96 5.58
N THR A 124 -0.28 -4.21 4.63
CA THR A 124 -1.62 -3.61 4.64
C THR A 124 -2.48 -4.16 5.78
N ALA A 125 -2.37 -5.45 6.09
CA ALA A 125 -3.04 -6.04 7.25
C ALA A 125 -2.55 -5.42 8.56
N LEU A 126 -1.23 -5.22 8.70
CA LEU A 126 -0.64 -4.54 9.86
C LEU A 126 -1.11 -3.08 9.96
N GLN A 127 -1.26 -2.37 8.86
CA GLN A 127 -1.82 -1.02 8.84
C GLN A 127 -3.25 -1.00 9.41
N GLY A 128 -4.10 -1.94 9.01
CA GLY A 128 -5.46 -2.08 9.55
C GLY A 128 -5.45 -2.35 11.06
N LEU A 129 -4.59 -3.25 11.52
CA LEU A 129 -4.40 -3.53 12.93
C LEU A 129 -3.94 -2.31 13.73
N ALA A 130 -2.98 -1.55 13.20
CA ALA A 130 -2.48 -0.34 13.86
C ALA A 130 -3.58 0.71 14.07
N HIS A 131 -4.47 0.89 13.08
CA HIS A 131 -5.62 1.78 13.19
C HIS A 131 -6.64 1.26 14.21
N ALA A 132 -6.90 -0.05 14.25
CA ALA A 132 -7.81 -0.65 15.24
C ALA A 132 -7.28 -0.47 16.67
N GLU A 133 -6.00 -0.70 16.89
CA GLU A 133 -5.34 -0.49 18.18
C GLU A 133 -5.37 0.99 18.61
N TRP A 134 -5.04 1.89 17.71
CA TRP A 134 -5.12 3.33 17.96
C TRP A 134 -6.54 3.78 18.34
N ALA A 135 -7.56 3.29 17.62
CA ALA A 135 -8.96 3.58 17.91
C ALA A 135 -9.37 3.07 19.29
N LEU A 136 -8.97 1.85 19.65
CA LEU A 136 -9.24 1.25 20.96
C LEU A 136 -8.65 2.10 22.10
N GLN A 137 -7.37 2.45 22.02
CA GLN A 137 -6.69 3.22 23.06
C GLN A 137 -7.36 4.58 23.29
N ASN A 138 -7.68 5.31 22.21
CA ASN A 138 -8.36 6.58 22.32
C ASN A 138 -9.80 6.43 22.85
N SER A 139 -10.53 5.41 22.40
CA SER A 139 -11.89 5.14 22.87
C SER A 139 -11.94 4.82 24.36
N VAL A 140 -10.98 4.04 24.85
CA VAL A 140 -10.87 3.70 26.28
C VAL A 140 -10.55 4.94 27.11
N ALA A 141 -9.59 5.77 26.67
CA ALA A 141 -9.24 7.02 27.33
C ALA A 141 -10.44 7.96 27.42
N TYR A 142 -11.11 8.20 26.29
CA TYR A 142 -12.31 9.02 26.24
C TYR A 142 -13.45 8.48 27.11
N ALA A 143 -13.71 7.17 27.09
CA ALA A 143 -14.78 6.57 27.87
C ALA A 143 -14.54 6.64 29.39
N LYS A 144 -13.29 6.72 29.85
CA LYS A 144 -12.92 6.95 31.24
C LYS A 144 -13.10 8.41 31.68
N ASP A 145 -12.89 9.34 30.78
CA ASP A 145 -12.92 10.78 31.08
C ASP A 145 -14.34 11.39 30.89
N ARG A 146 -15.04 11.02 29.83
CA ARG A 146 -16.36 11.57 29.49
C ARG A 146 -17.39 11.19 30.52
N LEU A 147 -17.98 12.18 31.17
CA LEU A 147 -19.09 12.01 32.13
C LEU A 147 -20.43 12.18 31.43
N GLN A 148 -21.34 11.21 31.60
CA GLN A 148 -22.70 11.28 31.11
C GLN A 148 -23.62 10.26 31.77
N MET A 149 -24.76 10.70 32.28
CA MET A 149 -25.76 9.88 32.94
C MET A 149 -25.25 9.21 34.23
N ARG A 150 -26.06 8.32 34.81
CA ARG A 150 -25.71 7.45 35.95
C ARG A 150 -25.80 5.99 35.53
N ALA A 151 -24.98 5.15 36.07
CA ALA A 151 -25.07 3.72 35.86
C ALA A 151 -26.40 3.16 36.39
N LEU A 152 -27.01 2.22 35.65
CA LEU A 152 -28.28 1.59 36.06
C LEU A 152 -28.19 0.89 37.41
N SER A 153 -26.99 0.44 37.80
CA SER A 153 -26.70 -0.20 39.11
C SER A 153 -26.38 0.79 40.23
N GLY A 154 -26.69 2.07 40.05
CA GLY A 154 -26.38 3.14 40.99
C GLY A 154 -25.10 3.90 40.66
N PRO A 155 -24.91 5.13 41.21
CA PRO A 155 -23.79 5.99 40.95
C PRO A 155 -22.44 5.31 41.18
N LYS A 156 -21.49 5.42 40.25
CA LYS A 156 -20.13 4.89 40.35
C LYS A 156 -19.09 5.97 40.68
N ALA A 157 -19.44 7.22 40.43
CA ALA A 157 -18.67 8.40 40.85
C ALA A 157 -19.62 9.39 41.54
N PRO A 158 -20.03 9.14 42.81
CA PRO A 158 -21.04 9.93 43.50
C PRO A 158 -20.59 11.39 43.73
N ASP A 159 -19.31 11.64 43.78
CA ASP A 159 -18.65 12.93 43.96
C ASP A 159 -18.67 13.79 42.67
N LYS A 160 -19.01 13.20 41.51
CA LYS A 160 -19.06 13.87 40.21
C LYS A 160 -20.51 14.11 39.78
N ALA A 161 -20.71 15.06 38.86
CA ALA A 161 -22.02 15.39 38.31
C ALA A 161 -22.68 14.25 37.53
N ALA A 162 -21.90 13.35 36.95
CA ALA A 162 -22.35 12.14 36.25
C ALA A 162 -21.28 11.06 36.35
N ASP A 163 -21.59 9.83 35.93
CA ASP A 163 -20.62 8.76 35.89
C ASP A 163 -19.82 8.79 34.57
N PRO A 164 -18.54 8.29 34.57
CA PRO A 164 -17.82 8.05 33.33
C PRO A 164 -18.58 7.06 32.43
N ILE A 165 -18.63 7.33 31.12
CA ILE A 165 -19.44 6.50 30.22
C ILE A 165 -18.96 5.04 30.13
N ILE A 166 -17.73 4.75 30.53
CA ILE A 166 -17.19 3.38 30.56
C ILE A 166 -17.98 2.44 31.49
N VAL A 167 -18.78 2.98 32.44
CA VAL A 167 -19.57 2.15 33.33
C VAL A 167 -20.85 1.61 32.69
N HIS A 168 -21.29 2.19 31.58
CA HIS A 168 -22.49 1.79 30.87
C HIS A 168 -22.28 0.48 30.10
N PRO A 169 -23.20 -0.50 30.21
CA PRO A 169 -23.02 -1.83 29.63
C PRO A 169 -22.78 -1.81 28.10
N ASP A 170 -23.48 -0.95 27.38
CA ASP A 170 -23.36 -0.87 25.92
C ASP A 170 -22.01 -0.28 25.49
N VAL A 171 -21.51 0.74 26.18
CA VAL A 171 -20.16 1.29 25.95
C VAL A 171 -19.10 0.21 26.23
N ARG A 172 -19.26 -0.55 27.32
CA ARG A 172 -18.36 -1.67 27.64
C ARG A 172 -18.37 -2.74 26.55
N ARG A 173 -19.55 -3.09 26.03
CA ARG A 173 -19.69 -4.03 24.92
C ARG A 173 -18.92 -3.54 23.68
N MET A 174 -19.07 -2.27 23.30
CA MET A 174 -18.33 -1.68 22.17
C MET A 174 -16.82 -1.72 22.37
N LEU A 175 -16.33 -1.36 23.56
CA LEU A 175 -14.90 -1.40 23.89
C LEU A 175 -14.34 -2.83 23.90
N LEU A 176 -15.10 -3.80 24.43
CA LEU A 176 -14.70 -5.21 24.41
C LEU A 176 -14.65 -5.76 22.97
N THR A 177 -15.58 -5.36 22.12
CA THR A 177 -15.55 -5.73 20.70
C THR A 177 -14.29 -5.17 20.00
N GLN A 178 -13.98 -3.88 20.19
CA GLN A 178 -12.76 -3.28 19.67
C GLN A 178 -11.51 -4.00 20.17
N LYS A 179 -11.46 -4.31 21.48
CA LYS A 179 -10.34 -5.03 22.09
C LYS A 179 -10.16 -6.42 21.47
N ALA A 180 -11.24 -7.17 21.31
CA ALA A 180 -11.20 -8.50 20.71
C ALA A 180 -10.65 -8.48 19.27
N PHE A 181 -11.06 -7.49 18.46
CA PHE A 181 -10.54 -7.33 17.11
C PHE A 181 -9.07 -6.90 17.09
N ALA A 182 -8.65 -5.96 17.95
CA ALA A 182 -7.26 -5.51 18.01
C ALA A 182 -6.32 -6.63 18.49
N GLU A 183 -6.65 -7.33 19.56
CA GLU A 183 -5.82 -8.41 20.10
C GLU A 183 -5.82 -9.65 19.18
N GLY A 184 -6.99 -10.07 18.69
CA GLY A 184 -7.11 -11.18 17.75
C GLY A 184 -6.40 -10.91 16.43
N GLY A 185 -6.51 -9.69 15.90
CA GLY A 185 -5.78 -9.25 14.70
C GLY A 185 -4.27 -9.28 14.91
N ARG A 186 -3.78 -8.91 16.08
CA ARG A 186 -2.34 -8.97 16.43
C ARG A 186 -1.82 -10.40 16.38
N VAL A 187 -2.54 -11.34 16.98
CA VAL A 187 -2.17 -12.76 16.95
C VAL A 187 -2.18 -13.29 15.52
N SER A 188 -3.22 -13.01 14.74
CA SER A 188 -3.33 -13.44 13.35
C SER A 188 -2.19 -12.90 12.47
N ASN A 189 -1.85 -11.62 12.59
CA ASN A 189 -0.72 -11.03 11.87
C ASN A 189 0.62 -11.69 12.26
N SER A 190 0.85 -11.91 13.56
CA SER A 190 2.08 -12.57 14.01
C SER A 190 2.21 -13.98 13.43
N LEU A 191 1.15 -14.77 13.43
CA LEU A 191 1.15 -16.11 12.83
C LEU A 191 1.44 -16.08 11.33
N LEU A 192 0.88 -15.12 10.59
CA LEU A 192 1.13 -14.97 9.15
C LEU A 192 2.59 -14.59 8.86
N PHE A 193 3.23 -13.77 9.70
CA PHE A 193 4.65 -13.42 9.57
C PHE A 193 5.60 -14.61 9.82
N TYR A 194 5.22 -15.56 10.68
CA TYR A 194 6.04 -16.73 10.96
C TYR A 194 5.78 -17.91 10.02
N ALA A 195 4.69 -17.89 9.26
CA ALA A 195 4.31 -18.95 8.32
C ALA A 195 4.73 -18.70 6.86
N GLY A 196 5.23 -17.52 6.52
CA GLY A 196 5.69 -17.11 5.19
C GLY A 196 7.18 -16.91 5.14
#